data_83fa3581f10e78861ada88be52a24c44
#
_entry.id   83fa3581f10e78861ada88be52a24c44
#
_cell.length_a   1.000
_cell.length_b   1.000
_cell.length_c   1.000
_cell.angle_alpha   90.00
_cell.angle_beta   90.00
_cell.angle_gamma   90.00
#
_symmetry.space_group_name_H-M   'P 1'
#
loop_
_entity.id
_entity.type
_entity.pdbx_description
1 polymer ?
#
loop_
_entity_poly.entity_id
_entity_poly.type
_entity_poly.pdbx_seq_one_letter_code
_entity_poly.pdbx_strand_id
1 'polypeptide(L)'
;SSIGFAVTGGRLLDQKIEVYHWIFVIMLVAAGVCAVACMKIPSSPLSREHVGNPWQNCSLIWKDRFFGFLLGSWMLLGLGNLIALPIRVDYLANPAYGVNASNTTIAVLMLVIPATARVLSTKIWGHCFDRLHFVTTRNLLNVFFLASIGLFFFTTHVYILALAMTFQGLALGGGKIFWSLWVTKIAPEEKASSYMSIHMALTGLRGTLAPFIGYYILSHSTPSSVGIAGIFLICVSIVLFELVRGHERLRG
;
A
#
# COMPACT_ATOMS: atom_id res chain seq x y z
N SER A 1 6.20 6.13 20.53
CA SER A 1 5.77 5.23 19.44
C SER A 1 4.68 5.90 18.61
N SER A 2 4.58 5.59 17.32
CA SER A 2 3.55 6.14 16.40
C SER A 2 2.10 5.92 16.89
N ILE A 3 1.85 4.82 17.58
CA ILE A 3 0.54 4.50 18.18
C ILE A 3 0.15 5.53 19.26
N GLY A 4 1.07 5.83 20.18
CA GLY A 4 0.82 6.84 21.22
C GLY A 4 0.53 8.21 20.63
N PHE A 5 1.32 8.63 19.63
CA PHE A 5 1.11 9.89 18.92
C PHE A 5 -0.25 9.95 18.21
N ALA A 6 -0.65 8.86 17.55
CA ALA A 6 -1.93 8.79 16.84
C ALA A 6 -3.14 8.93 17.78
N VAL A 7 -3.14 8.22 18.92
CA VAL A 7 -4.23 8.28 19.90
C VAL A 7 -4.28 9.65 20.59
N THR A 8 -3.11 10.17 20.99
CA THR A 8 -3.03 11.49 21.66
C THR A 8 -3.44 12.61 20.70
N GLY A 9 -2.97 12.57 19.45
CA GLY A 9 -3.33 13.54 18.42
C GLY A 9 -4.83 13.51 18.11
N GLY A 10 -5.43 12.31 17.99
CA GLY A 10 -6.87 12.16 17.77
C GLY A 10 -7.69 12.76 18.92
N ARG A 11 -7.31 12.50 20.19
CA ARG A 11 -7.97 13.09 21.36
C ARG A 11 -7.86 14.61 21.42
N LEU A 12 -6.69 15.15 21.09
CA LEU A 12 -6.49 16.61 21.05
C LEU A 12 -7.35 17.27 19.98
N LEU A 13 -7.48 16.65 18.81
CA LEU A 13 -8.34 17.15 17.74
C LEU A 13 -9.83 17.05 18.07
N ASP A 14 -10.26 16.06 18.85
CA ASP A 14 -11.64 15.97 19.34
C ASP A 14 -11.97 17.08 20.34
N GLN A 15 -10.97 17.59 21.08
CA GLN A 15 -11.16 18.67 22.05
C GLN A 15 -11.02 20.06 21.43
N LYS A 16 -10.04 20.27 20.55
CA LYS A 16 -9.72 21.56 19.91
C LYS A 16 -9.24 21.32 18.48
N ILE A 17 -10.10 21.59 17.51
CA ILE A 17 -9.77 21.39 16.10
C ILE A 17 -8.57 22.22 15.64
N GLU A 18 -8.35 23.41 16.23
CA GLU A 18 -7.23 24.29 15.90
C GLU A 18 -5.84 23.70 16.17
N VAL A 19 -5.76 22.60 16.93
CA VAL A 19 -4.50 21.91 17.22
C VAL A 19 -3.87 21.31 15.95
N TYR A 20 -4.64 21.14 14.87
CA TYR A 20 -4.08 20.61 13.62
C TYR A 20 -2.89 21.42 13.08
N HIS A 21 -2.86 22.72 13.25
CA HIS A 21 -1.73 23.57 12.85
C HIS A 21 -0.43 23.14 13.54
N TRP A 22 -0.50 22.85 14.84
CA TRP A 22 0.68 22.39 15.60
C TRP A 22 1.15 21.03 15.15
N ILE A 23 0.23 20.14 14.76
CA ILE A 23 0.58 18.83 14.20
C ILE A 23 1.38 19.02 12.91
N PHE A 24 0.97 19.93 12.01
CA PHE A 24 1.72 20.24 10.79
C PHE A 24 3.10 20.85 11.09
N VAL A 25 3.20 21.76 12.07
CA VAL A 25 4.50 22.34 12.49
C VAL A 25 5.43 21.23 13.00
N ILE A 26 4.96 20.33 13.85
CA ILE A 26 5.72 19.19 14.36
C ILE A 26 6.20 18.30 13.20
N MET A 27 5.31 17.98 12.24
CA MET A 27 5.67 17.19 11.06
C MET A 27 6.73 17.89 10.20
N LEU A 28 6.63 19.23 10.01
CA LEU A 28 7.61 20.00 9.26
C LEU A 28 8.98 19.97 9.93
N VAL A 29 9.03 20.20 11.24
CA VAL A 29 10.28 20.13 12.04
C VAL A 29 10.88 18.73 11.96
N ALA A 30 10.07 17.68 12.15
CA ALA A 30 10.53 16.30 12.05
C ALA A 30 11.09 15.98 10.65
N ALA A 31 10.43 16.43 9.59
CA ALA A 31 10.90 16.29 8.22
C ALA A 31 12.24 17.01 8.00
N GLY A 32 12.40 18.22 8.54
CA GLY A 32 13.66 18.96 8.51
C GLY A 32 14.79 18.21 9.20
N VAL A 33 14.55 17.68 10.40
CA VAL A 33 15.53 16.86 11.14
C VAL A 33 15.90 15.61 10.34
N CYS A 34 14.93 14.91 9.76
CA CYS A 34 15.20 13.76 8.89
C CYS A 34 16.05 14.14 7.67
N ALA A 35 15.74 15.26 7.01
CA ALA A 35 16.52 15.74 5.86
C ALA A 35 17.98 16.00 6.23
N VAL A 36 18.22 16.69 7.36
CA VAL A 36 19.58 16.95 7.87
C VAL A 36 20.30 15.64 8.24
N ALA A 37 19.60 14.69 8.85
CA ALA A 37 20.17 13.38 9.16
C ALA A 37 20.55 12.61 7.89
N CYS A 38 19.72 12.65 6.85
CA CYS A 38 20.02 12.02 5.56
C CYS A 38 21.25 12.61 4.87
N MET A 39 21.49 13.93 4.99
CA MET A 39 22.71 14.56 4.44
C MET A 39 24.01 14.08 5.10
N LYS A 40 23.92 13.54 6.33
CA LYS A 40 25.08 13.00 7.06
C LYS A 40 25.37 11.51 6.76
N ILE A 41 24.50 10.84 5.98
CA ILE A 41 24.72 9.45 5.59
C ILE A 41 25.86 9.43 4.56
N PRO A 42 26.98 8.71 4.82
CA PRO A 42 28.05 8.58 3.86
C PRO A 42 27.55 7.86 2.61
N SER A 43 27.66 8.50 1.46
CA SER A 43 27.33 7.93 0.16
C SER A 43 28.61 7.41 -0.48
N SER A 44 28.66 6.11 -0.83
CA SER A 44 29.68 5.60 -1.74
C SER A 44 29.33 6.01 -3.17
N PRO A 45 30.25 6.57 -3.95
CA PRO A 45 29.98 6.92 -5.34
C PRO A 45 29.67 5.63 -6.12
N LEU A 46 28.54 5.63 -6.83
CA LEU A 46 28.19 4.57 -7.76
C LEU A 46 29.21 4.56 -8.89
N SER A 47 29.78 3.38 -9.24
CA SER A 47 30.63 3.24 -10.41
C SER A 47 29.83 3.66 -11.65
N ARG A 48 30.42 4.45 -12.55
CA ARG A 48 29.76 4.94 -13.78
C ARG A 48 29.26 3.83 -14.69
N GLU A 49 29.83 2.65 -14.59
CA GLU A 49 29.41 1.45 -15.35
C GLU A 49 27.99 0.96 -15.04
N HIS A 50 27.45 1.32 -13.87
CA HIS A 50 26.11 0.90 -13.42
C HIS A 50 25.03 1.99 -13.59
N VAL A 51 25.40 3.18 -14.06
CA VAL A 51 24.44 4.27 -14.32
C VAL A 51 23.90 4.14 -15.75
N GLY A 52 23.06 3.14 -15.98
CA GLY A 52 22.27 3.06 -17.22
C GLY A 52 21.30 4.23 -17.31
N ASN A 53 21.02 4.69 -18.55
CA ASN A 53 19.99 5.70 -18.78
C ASN A 53 18.64 5.19 -18.24
N PRO A 54 17.97 5.90 -17.28
CA PRO A 54 16.69 5.47 -16.70
C PRO A 54 15.61 5.18 -17.75
N TRP A 55 15.61 5.92 -18.86
CA TRP A 55 14.66 5.71 -19.97
C TRP A 55 14.93 4.42 -20.76
N GLN A 56 16.19 3.98 -20.86
CA GLN A 56 16.53 2.69 -21.48
C GLN A 56 16.02 1.53 -20.64
N ASN A 57 16.00 1.67 -19.31
CA ASN A 57 15.45 0.66 -18.43
C ASN A 57 13.95 0.45 -18.65
N CYS A 58 13.17 1.49 -18.99
CA CYS A 58 11.75 1.34 -19.31
C CYS A 58 11.49 0.35 -20.46
N SER A 59 12.44 0.18 -21.37
CA SER A 59 12.34 -0.80 -22.46
C SER A 59 12.28 -2.25 -21.95
N LEU A 60 12.74 -2.53 -20.73
CA LEU A 60 12.67 -3.87 -20.11
C LEU A 60 11.24 -4.35 -19.92
N ILE A 61 10.27 -3.45 -19.75
CA ILE A 61 8.84 -3.81 -19.66
C ILE A 61 8.38 -4.58 -20.90
N TRP A 62 8.88 -4.19 -22.05
CA TRP A 62 8.51 -4.77 -23.34
C TRP A 62 9.46 -5.91 -23.76
N LYS A 63 10.73 -5.82 -23.42
CA LYS A 63 11.75 -6.84 -23.73
C LYS A 63 11.55 -8.10 -22.89
N ASP A 64 11.26 -7.96 -21.60
CA ASP A 64 10.89 -9.05 -20.70
C ASP A 64 9.38 -9.07 -20.48
N ARG A 65 8.67 -9.74 -21.38
CA ARG A 65 7.20 -9.83 -21.35
C ARG A 65 6.66 -10.40 -20.04
N PHE A 66 7.39 -11.33 -19.42
CA PHE A 66 6.99 -11.93 -18.17
C PHE A 66 7.06 -10.91 -17.02
N PHE A 67 8.15 -10.16 -16.93
CA PHE A 67 8.27 -9.06 -15.98
C PHE A 67 7.21 -8.00 -16.20
N GLY A 68 7.01 -7.57 -17.45
CA GLY A 68 6.00 -6.57 -17.80
C GLY A 68 4.58 -7.00 -17.39
N PHE A 69 4.24 -8.26 -17.61
CA PHE A 69 2.94 -8.83 -17.20
C PHE A 69 2.76 -8.85 -15.68
N LEU A 70 3.78 -9.35 -14.95
CA LEU A 70 3.76 -9.32 -13.48
C LEU A 70 3.68 -7.90 -12.93
N LEU A 71 4.46 -6.99 -13.49
CA LEU A 71 4.46 -5.59 -13.11
C LEU A 71 3.08 -4.95 -13.32
N GLY A 72 2.42 -5.22 -14.46
CA GLY A 72 1.04 -4.79 -14.72
C GLY A 72 0.07 -5.32 -13.65
N SER A 73 0.18 -6.60 -13.30
CA SER A 73 -0.64 -7.21 -12.24
C SER A 73 -0.42 -6.53 -10.88
N TRP A 74 0.83 -6.16 -10.55
CA TRP A 74 1.17 -5.39 -9.36
C TRP A 74 0.60 -3.97 -9.39
N MET A 75 0.59 -3.34 -10.57
CA MET A 75 0.06 -1.98 -10.71
C MET A 75 -1.45 -1.97 -10.49
N LEU A 76 -2.20 -2.94 -11.03
CA LEU A 76 -3.64 -3.07 -10.83
C LEU A 76 -4.01 -3.30 -9.37
N LEU A 77 -3.35 -4.24 -8.69
CA LEU A 77 -3.56 -4.45 -7.25
C LEU A 77 -3.37 -3.18 -6.44
N GLY A 78 -2.22 -2.55 -6.66
CA GLY A 78 -1.90 -1.37 -5.88
C GLY A 78 -2.79 -0.19 -6.21
N LEU A 79 -3.25 -0.04 -7.46
CA LEU A 79 -4.23 0.97 -7.84
C LEU A 79 -5.54 0.73 -7.10
N GLY A 80 -6.06 -0.51 -7.11
CA GLY A 80 -7.29 -0.88 -6.40
C GLY A 80 -7.25 -0.56 -4.89
N ASN A 81 -6.11 -0.82 -4.24
CA ASN A 81 -5.96 -0.46 -2.82
C ASN A 81 -5.81 1.05 -2.60
N LEU A 82 -5.05 1.75 -3.46
CA LEU A 82 -4.72 3.16 -3.27
C LEU A 82 -5.86 4.12 -3.62
N ILE A 83 -6.76 3.77 -4.55
CA ILE A 83 -7.97 4.59 -4.80
C ILE A 83 -8.90 4.60 -3.59
N ALA A 84 -8.96 3.50 -2.85
CA ALA A 84 -9.82 3.36 -1.67
C ALA A 84 -9.22 4.02 -0.41
N LEU A 85 -7.90 4.12 -0.32
CA LEU A 85 -7.21 4.50 0.91
C LEU A 85 -7.59 5.90 1.44
N PRO A 86 -7.52 6.99 0.66
CA PRO A 86 -7.87 8.33 1.14
C PRO A 86 -9.37 8.47 1.42
N ILE A 87 -10.21 7.77 0.69
CA ILE A 87 -11.67 7.81 0.84
C ILE A 87 -12.13 7.22 2.18
N ARG A 88 -11.34 6.31 2.77
CA ARG A 88 -11.66 5.73 4.08
C ARG A 88 -11.77 6.77 5.19
N VAL A 89 -10.90 7.79 5.18
CA VAL A 89 -10.94 8.85 6.18
C VAL A 89 -12.18 9.70 6.00
N ASP A 90 -12.51 10.08 4.77
CA ASP A 90 -13.74 10.83 4.46
C ASP A 90 -14.99 10.02 4.81
N TYR A 91 -15.00 8.72 4.49
CA TYR A 91 -16.10 7.80 4.84
C TYR A 91 -16.36 7.74 6.35
N LEU A 92 -15.30 7.75 7.16
CA LEU A 92 -15.44 7.72 8.62
C LEU A 92 -15.85 9.07 9.21
N ALA A 93 -15.32 10.17 8.66
CA ALA A 93 -15.50 11.51 9.24
C ALA A 93 -16.80 12.20 8.80
N ASN A 94 -17.25 11.96 7.55
CA ASN A 94 -18.36 12.68 6.98
C ASN A 94 -19.72 12.12 7.48
N PRO A 95 -20.53 12.95 8.18
CA PRO A 95 -21.84 12.52 8.69
C PRO A 95 -22.79 11.99 7.61
N ALA A 96 -22.63 12.44 6.36
CA ALA A 96 -23.49 12.02 5.25
C ALA A 96 -23.39 10.50 4.95
N TYR A 97 -22.31 9.84 5.36
CA TYR A 97 -22.13 8.39 5.17
C TYR A 97 -22.57 7.53 6.36
N GLY A 98 -23.05 8.17 7.44
CA GLY A 98 -23.69 7.49 8.57
C GLY A 98 -22.74 6.90 9.62
N VAL A 99 -21.42 7.05 9.50
CA VAL A 99 -20.46 6.61 10.53
C VAL A 99 -20.19 7.72 11.55
N ASN A 100 -19.91 8.94 11.09
CA ASN A 100 -19.65 10.13 11.90
C ASN A 100 -18.70 9.85 13.08
N ALA A 101 -17.56 9.26 12.81
CA ALA A 101 -16.60 8.83 13.82
C ALA A 101 -15.79 10.01 14.37
N SER A 102 -15.50 10.00 15.68
CA SER A 102 -14.58 10.96 16.28
C SER A 102 -13.14 10.81 15.72
N ASN A 103 -12.34 11.87 15.82
CA ASN A 103 -10.93 11.83 15.36
C ASN A 103 -10.13 10.74 16.10
N THR A 104 -10.43 10.50 17.37
CA THR A 104 -9.84 9.38 18.14
C THR A 104 -10.19 8.04 17.52
N THR A 105 -11.47 7.82 17.17
CA THR A 105 -11.93 6.57 16.54
C THR A 105 -11.28 6.40 15.17
N ILE A 106 -11.21 7.45 14.37
CA ILE A 106 -10.53 7.44 13.06
C ILE A 106 -9.05 7.08 13.23
N ALA A 107 -8.34 7.70 14.18
CA ALA A 107 -6.95 7.40 14.45
C ALA A 107 -6.74 5.93 14.89
N VAL A 108 -7.63 5.39 15.73
CA VAL A 108 -7.55 3.97 16.14
C VAL A 108 -7.80 3.06 14.95
N LEU A 109 -8.85 3.28 14.17
CA LEU A 109 -9.18 2.45 13.02
C LEU A 109 -8.11 2.53 11.94
N MET A 110 -7.64 3.71 11.57
CA MET A 110 -6.76 3.90 10.42
C MET A 110 -5.28 3.68 10.72
N LEU A 111 -4.83 3.83 11.97
CA LEU A 111 -3.43 3.77 12.33
C LEU A 111 -3.13 2.65 13.33
N VAL A 112 -3.85 2.57 14.46
CA VAL A 112 -3.50 1.65 15.54
C VAL A 112 -3.77 0.20 15.16
N ILE A 113 -5.00 -0.10 14.73
CA ILE A 113 -5.41 -1.47 14.39
C ILE A 113 -4.55 -2.05 13.25
N PRO A 114 -4.41 -1.38 12.08
CA PRO A 114 -3.61 -1.96 11.01
C PRO A 114 -2.11 -2.01 11.33
N ALA A 115 -1.57 -1.07 12.12
CA ALA A 115 -0.18 -1.14 12.53
C ALA A 115 0.08 -2.34 13.45
N THR A 116 -0.81 -2.61 14.41
CA THR A 116 -0.72 -3.76 15.31
C THR A 116 -0.82 -5.08 14.55
N ALA A 117 -1.84 -5.23 13.70
CA ALA A 117 -2.04 -6.41 12.88
C ALA A 117 -0.84 -6.66 11.93
N ARG A 118 -0.28 -5.59 11.35
CA ARG A 118 0.92 -5.67 10.51
C ARG A 118 2.12 -6.21 11.27
N VAL A 119 2.41 -5.65 12.46
CA VAL A 119 3.56 -6.07 13.27
C VAL A 119 3.43 -7.54 13.68
N LEU A 120 2.26 -7.94 14.18
CA LEU A 120 2.00 -9.31 14.63
C LEU A 120 2.09 -10.34 13.49
N SER A 121 1.67 -9.96 12.27
CA SER A 121 1.65 -10.87 11.13
C SER A 121 2.97 -10.94 10.35
N THR A 122 3.87 -9.98 10.49
CA THR A 122 5.09 -9.90 9.66
C THR A 122 5.94 -11.17 9.72
N LYS A 123 6.11 -11.77 10.91
CA LYS A 123 6.88 -13.01 11.07
C LYS A 123 6.23 -14.18 10.34
N ILE A 124 4.89 -14.28 10.39
CA ILE A 124 4.12 -15.33 9.71
C ILE A 124 4.31 -15.20 8.20
N TRP A 125 4.22 -13.97 7.69
CA TRP A 125 4.39 -13.69 6.26
C TRP A 125 5.81 -13.95 5.75
N GLY A 126 6.84 -13.68 6.56
CA GLY A 126 8.21 -14.06 6.23
C GLY A 126 8.32 -15.57 6.00
N HIS A 127 7.78 -16.37 6.94
CA HIS A 127 7.75 -17.83 6.81
C HIS A 127 6.94 -18.31 5.58
N CYS A 128 5.79 -17.68 5.31
CA CYS A 128 4.99 -18.00 4.12
C CYS A 128 5.74 -17.66 2.83
N PHE A 129 6.47 -16.54 2.80
CA PHE A 129 7.26 -16.12 1.64
C PHE A 129 8.37 -17.11 1.31
N ASP A 130 9.00 -17.69 2.34
CA ASP A 130 10.12 -18.63 2.17
C ASP A 130 9.64 -20.04 1.79
N ARG A 131 8.44 -20.45 2.25
CA ARG A 131 7.99 -21.85 2.15
C ARG A 131 6.88 -22.09 1.12
N LEU A 132 6.05 -21.09 0.86
CA LEU A 132 4.92 -21.26 -0.04
C LEU A 132 5.23 -20.75 -1.44
N HIS A 133 4.51 -21.28 -2.42
CA HIS A 133 4.59 -20.80 -3.79
C HIS A 133 4.25 -19.30 -3.85
N PHE A 134 5.06 -18.54 -4.60
CA PHE A 134 4.98 -17.08 -4.70
C PHE A 134 3.55 -16.58 -5.00
N VAL A 135 2.89 -17.16 -6.02
CA VAL A 135 1.54 -16.74 -6.43
C VAL A 135 0.50 -17.06 -5.35
N THR A 136 0.63 -18.22 -4.67
CA THR A 136 -0.31 -18.60 -3.59
C THR A 136 -0.26 -17.56 -2.45
N THR A 137 0.93 -17.27 -1.97
CA THR A 137 1.09 -16.29 -0.88
C THR A 137 0.67 -14.89 -1.32
N ARG A 138 0.98 -14.53 -2.57
CA ARG A 138 0.56 -13.25 -3.14
C ARG A 138 -0.96 -13.13 -3.21
N ASN A 139 -1.65 -14.14 -3.71
CA ASN A 139 -3.10 -14.12 -3.82
C ASN A 139 -3.79 -14.19 -2.46
N LEU A 140 -3.19 -14.86 -1.48
CA LEU A 140 -3.69 -14.81 -0.10
C LEU A 140 -3.67 -13.36 0.45
N LEU A 141 -2.58 -12.60 0.19
CA LEU A 141 -2.53 -11.18 0.53
C LEU A 141 -3.61 -10.36 -0.19
N ASN A 142 -3.84 -10.66 -1.47
CA ASN A 142 -4.88 -9.98 -2.25
C ASN A 142 -6.28 -10.24 -1.67
N VAL A 143 -6.56 -11.46 -1.19
CA VAL A 143 -7.82 -11.79 -0.50
C VAL A 143 -7.99 -10.96 0.78
N PHE A 144 -6.93 -10.74 1.56
CA PHE A 144 -7.02 -9.84 2.72
C PHE A 144 -7.30 -8.39 2.32
N PHE A 145 -6.72 -7.89 1.22
CA PHE A 145 -7.08 -6.56 0.71
C PHE A 145 -8.54 -6.49 0.25
N LEU A 146 -9.04 -7.53 -0.45
CA LEU A 146 -10.45 -7.62 -0.85
C LEU A 146 -11.38 -7.61 0.36
N ALA A 147 -11.10 -8.45 1.36
CA ALA A 147 -11.88 -8.51 2.59
C ALA A 147 -11.88 -7.15 3.31
N SER A 148 -10.72 -6.48 3.37
CA SER A 148 -10.62 -5.16 3.96
C SER A 148 -11.51 -4.14 3.25
N ILE A 149 -11.42 -4.04 1.92
CA ILE A 149 -12.20 -3.06 1.15
C ILE A 149 -13.68 -3.40 1.18
N GLY A 150 -14.02 -4.68 0.99
CA GLY A 150 -15.41 -5.16 1.00
C GLY A 150 -16.09 -4.92 2.34
N LEU A 151 -15.47 -5.27 3.46
CA LEU A 151 -16.05 -5.01 4.77
C LEU A 151 -16.10 -3.51 5.09
N PHE A 152 -15.15 -2.71 4.61
CA PHE A 152 -15.07 -1.31 4.97
C PHE A 152 -16.18 -0.45 4.36
N PHE A 153 -16.38 -0.54 3.05
CA PHE A 153 -17.28 0.38 2.33
C PHE A 153 -18.75 -0.08 2.28
N PHE A 154 -19.08 -1.22 2.91
CA PHE A 154 -20.45 -1.75 2.93
C PHE A 154 -21.04 -1.89 4.33
N THR A 155 -20.45 -1.21 5.33
CA THR A 155 -20.94 -1.21 6.71
C THR A 155 -20.65 0.11 7.41
N THR A 156 -21.52 0.48 8.33
CA THR A 156 -21.30 1.60 9.27
C THR A 156 -20.96 1.14 10.68
N HIS A 157 -20.97 -0.17 10.93
CA HIS A 157 -20.69 -0.73 12.25
C HIS A 157 -19.19 -0.67 12.58
N VAL A 158 -18.83 0.04 13.65
CA VAL A 158 -17.43 0.28 14.06
C VAL A 158 -16.64 -1.02 14.26
N TYR A 159 -17.25 -2.07 14.81
CA TYR A 159 -16.57 -3.37 15.00
C TYR A 159 -16.23 -4.07 13.68
N ILE A 160 -17.11 -3.96 12.67
CA ILE A 160 -16.83 -4.52 11.34
C ILE A 160 -15.78 -3.68 10.62
N LEU A 161 -15.80 -2.35 10.79
CA LEU A 161 -14.75 -1.46 10.31
C LEU A 161 -13.39 -1.79 10.95
N ALA A 162 -13.36 -2.11 12.25
CA ALA A 162 -12.15 -2.56 12.93
C ALA A 162 -11.63 -3.89 12.38
N LEU A 163 -12.52 -4.84 12.09
CA LEU A 163 -12.18 -6.10 11.43
C LEU A 163 -11.61 -5.86 10.02
N ALA A 164 -12.24 -4.97 9.24
CA ALA A 164 -11.75 -4.56 7.92
C ALA A 164 -10.33 -3.99 7.99
N MET A 165 -10.06 -3.16 8.99
CA MET A 165 -8.72 -2.57 9.19
C MET A 165 -7.70 -3.58 9.74
N THR A 166 -8.16 -4.61 10.45
CA THR A 166 -7.31 -5.76 10.82
C THR A 166 -6.87 -6.51 9.56
N PHE A 167 -7.77 -6.82 8.64
CA PHE A 167 -7.41 -7.41 7.34
C PHE A 167 -6.46 -6.53 6.53
N GLN A 168 -6.66 -5.21 6.55
CA GLN A 168 -5.73 -4.26 5.95
C GLN A 168 -4.33 -4.40 6.55
N GLY A 169 -4.23 -4.46 7.87
CA GLY A 169 -2.95 -4.63 8.57
C GLY A 169 -2.25 -5.93 8.23
N LEU A 170 -3.00 -7.06 8.21
CA LEU A 170 -2.49 -8.37 7.80
C LEU A 170 -1.93 -8.31 6.37
N ALA A 171 -2.69 -7.74 5.43
CA ALA A 171 -2.25 -7.59 4.03
C ALA A 171 -1.00 -6.71 3.91
N LEU A 172 -0.90 -5.62 4.68
CA LEU A 172 0.27 -4.73 4.68
C LEU A 172 1.52 -5.41 5.27
N GLY A 173 1.35 -6.31 6.25
CA GLY A 173 2.45 -7.07 6.85
C GLY A 173 3.21 -7.91 5.82
N GLY A 174 2.51 -8.72 5.07
CA GLY A 174 3.09 -9.50 3.98
C GLY A 174 3.38 -8.66 2.75
N GLY A 175 2.51 -7.69 2.43
CA GLY A 175 2.66 -6.82 1.28
C GLY A 175 4.00 -6.10 1.24
N LYS A 176 4.54 -5.66 2.39
CA LYS A 176 5.86 -5.02 2.47
C LYS A 176 6.99 -5.95 2.08
N ILE A 177 6.95 -7.22 2.54
CA ILE A 177 7.96 -8.25 2.21
C ILE A 177 7.93 -8.52 0.71
N PHE A 178 6.74 -8.81 0.18
CA PHE A 178 6.57 -9.09 -1.24
C PHE A 178 6.97 -7.92 -2.13
N TRP A 179 6.57 -6.70 -1.78
CA TRP A 179 6.90 -5.49 -2.52
C TRP A 179 8.42 -5.26 -2.63
N SER A 180 9.16 -5.58 -1.58
CA SER A 180 10.62 -5.40 -1.55
C SER A 180 11.39 -6.52 -2.24
N LEU A 181 10.88 -7.75 -2.23
CA LEU A 181 11.65 -8.94 -2.59
C LEU A 181 11.18 -9.65 -3.89
N TRP A 182 10.00 -9.32 -4.45
CA TRP A 182 9.49 -10.05 -5.61
C TRP A 182 10.40 -9.96 -6.84
N VAL A 183 11.01 -8.80 -7.03
CA VAL A 183 11.91 -8.56 -8.18
C VAL A 183 13.14 -9.46 -8.09
N THR A 184 13.68 -9.68 -6.89
CA THR A 184 14.87 -10.54 -6.71
C THR A 184 14.59 -12.01 -7.02
N LYS A 185 13.32 -12.44 -6.96
CA LYS A 185 12.92 -13.81 -7.33
C LYS A 185 12.84 -14.03 -8.84
N ILE A 186 12.66 -12.99 -9.62
CA ILE A 186 12.39 -13.13 -11.07
C ILE A 186 13.45 -12.49 -11.98
N ALA A 187 14.13 -11.45 -11.51
CA ALA A 187 15.14 -10.76 -12.27
C ALA A 187 16.50 -11.46 -12.18
N PRO A 188 17.31 -11.45 -13.25
CA PRO A 188 18.72 -11.81 -13.16
C PRO A 188 19.41 -10.92 -12.11
N GLU A 189 20.28 -11.51 -11.27
CA GLU A 189 20.95 -10.80 -10.16
C GLU A 189 21.61 -9.49 -10.61
N GLU A 190 22.32 -9.52 -11.72
CA GLU A 190 23.02 -8.34 -12.30
C GLU A 190 22.08 -7.21 -12.69
N LYS A 191 20.81 -7.49 -12.99
CA LYS A 191 19.81 -6.53 -13.46
C LYS A 191 18.71 -6.23 -12.45
N ALA A 192 18.73 -6.85 -11.27
CA ALA A 192 17.68 -6.70 -10.26
C ALA A 192 17.44 -5.23 -9.87
N SER A 193 18.49 -4.41 -9.80
CA SER A 193 18.40 -2.97 -9.52
C SER A 193 17.62 -2.22 -10.62
N SER A 194 17.86 -2.53 -11.90
CA SER A 194 17.13 -1.91 -13.03
C SER A 194 15.66 -2.30 -13.04
N TYR A 195 15.33 -3.56 -12.77
CA TYR A 195 13.95 -4.04 -12.67
C TYR A 195 13.21 -3.37 -11.48
N MET A 196 13.90 -3.27 -10.32
CA MET A 196 13.32 -2.63 -9.14
C MET A 196 13.10 -1.14 -9.34
N SER A 197 14.00 -0.43 -10.05
CA SER A 197 13.83 1.00 -10.34
C SER A 197 12.57 1.28 -11.17
N ILE A 198 12.25 0.43 -12.15
CA ILE A 198 11.02 0.52 -12.93
C ILE A 198 9.79 0.31 -12.05
N HIS A 199 9.82 -0.75 -11.20
CA HIS A 199 8.74 -1.01 -10.26
C HIS A 199 8.50 0.18 -9.33
N MET A 200 9.56 0.79 -8.79
CA MET A 200 9.49 1.96 -7.91
C MET A 200 8.92 3.18 -8.64
N ALA A 201 9.36 3.46 -9.87
CA ALA A 201 8.88 4.59 -10.66
C ALA A 201 7.37 4.46 -10.95
N LEU A 202 6.91 3.29 -11.40
CA LEU A 202 5.49 3.05 -11.66
C LEU A 202 4.66 3.04 -10.36
N THR A 203 5.23 2.58 -9.25
CA THR A 203 4.59 2.66 -7.94
C THR A 203 4.39 4.12 -7.50
N GLY A 204 5.38 4.98 -7.74
CA GLY A 204 5.28 6.42 -7.49
C GLY A 204 4.18 7.08 -8.34
N LEU A 205 4.19 6.82 -9.66
CA LEU A 205 3.16 7.33 -10.57
C LEU A 205 1.76 6.89 -10.14
N ARG A 206 1.57 5.60 -9.86
CA ARG A 206 0.31 5.06 -9.35
C ARG A 206 -0.10 5.71 -8.03
N GLY A 207 0.87 5.88 -7.10
CA GLY A 207 0.62 6.52 -5.80
C GLY A 207 0.14 7.96 -5.93
N THR A 208 0.61 8.68 -6.93
CA THR A 208 0.18 10.04 -7.24
C THR A 208 -1.22 10.06 -7.87
N LEU A 209 -1.49 9.19 -8.85
CA LEU A 209 -2.75 9.21 -9.61
C LEU A 209 -3.92 8.61 -8.84
N ALA A 210 -3.70 7.59 -8.02
CA ALA A 210 -4.77 6.84 -7.37
C ALA A 210 -5.71 7.69 -6.50
N PRO A 211 -5.24 8.62 -5.66
CA PRO A 211 -6.13 9.51 -4.90
C PRO A 211 -7.07 10.32 -5.78
N PHE A 212 -6.57 10.87 -6.87
CA PHE A 212 -7.39 11.65 -7.81
C PHE A 212 -8.48 10.79 -8.45
N ILE A 213 -8.15 9.57 -8.87
CA ILE A 213 -9.13 8.62 -9.41
C ILE A 213 -10.17 8.27 -8.34
N GLY A 214 -9.76 8.02 -7.10
CA GLY A 214 -10.65 7.71 -5.99
C GLY A 214 -11.65 8.83 -5.72
N TYR A 215 -11.19 10.07 -5.62
CA TYR A 215 -12.05 11.23 -5.41
C TYR A 215 -12.89 11.56 -6.64
N TYR A 216 -12.40 11.33 -7.85
CA TYR A 216 -13.22 11.47 -9.06
C TYR A 216 -14.40 10.50 -9.05
N ILE A 217 -14.18 9.23 -8.72
CA ILE A 217 -15.28 8.25 -8.57
C ILE A 217 -16.25 8.70 -7.47
N LEU A 218 -15.73 9.13 -6.32
CA LEU A 218 -16.56 9.57 -5.20
C LEU A 218 -17.42 10.78 -5.54
N SER A 219 -16.88 11.76 -6.29
CA SER A 219 -17.61 12.97 -6.67
C SER A 219 -18.79 12.72 -7.62
N HIS A 220 -18.80 11.59 -8.34
CA HIS A 220 -19.86 11.22 -9.28
C HIS A 220 -20.70 10.03 -8.80
N SER A 221 -20.39 9.46 -7.62
CA SER A 221 -21.09 8.29 -7.10
C SER A 221 -20.97 8.18 -5.58
N THR A 222 -20.91 6.98 -5.04
CA THR A 222 -20.91 6.71 -3.59
C THR A 222 -19.56 6.12 -3.12
N PRO A 223 -19.26 6.16 -1.82
CA PRO A 223 -18.09 5.46 -1.27
C PRO A 223 -18.06 3.96 -1.62
N SER A 224 -19.22 3.31 -1.67
CA SER A 224 -19.33 1.90 -2.06
C SER A 224 -18.87 1.66 -3.51
N SER A 225 -19.09 2.63 -4.42
CA SER A 225 -18.61 2.55 -5.80
C SER A 225 -17.09 2.58 -5.89
N VAL A 226 -16.43 3.36 -5.01
CA VAL A 226 -14.96 3.33 -4.88
C VAL A 226 -14.49 1.96 -4.38
N GLY A 227 -15.21 1.39 -3.40
CA GLY A 227 -14.97 0.03 -2.92
C GLY A 227 -15.09 -1.02 -4.02
N ILE A 228 -16.16 -0.97 -4.82
CA ILE A 228 -16.39 -1.88 -5.96
C ILE A 228 -15.27 -1.77 -7.00
N ALA A 229 -14.88 -0.55 -7.37
CA ALA A 229 -13.78 -0.33 -8.31
C ALA A 229 -12.45 -0.91 -7.78
N GLY A 230 -12.16 -0.71 -6.50
CA GLY A 230 -11.00 -1.30 -5.84
C GLY A 230 -11.02 -2.83 -5.85
N ILE A 231 -12.15 -3.43 -5.49
CA ILE A 231 -12.37 -4.88 -5.51
C ILE A 231 -12.17 -5.44 -6.92
N PHE A 232 -12.79 -4.81 -7.92
CA PHE A 232 -12.66 -5.23 -9.31
C PHE A 232 -11.20 -5.28 -9.78
N LEU A 233 -10.42 -4.21 -9.54
CA LEU A 233 -9.01 -4.16 -9.91
C LEU A 233 -8.17 -5.23 -9.22
N ILE A 234 -8.47 -5.51 -7.94
CA ILE A 234 -7.76 -6.55 -7.19
C ILE A 234 -8.15 -7.95 -7.69
N CYS A 235 -9.42 -8.19 -8.00
CA CYS A 235 -9.87 -9.46 -8.59
C CYS A 235 -9.19 -9.71 -9.94
N VAL A 236 -9.12 -8.71 -10.81
CA VAL A 236 -8.38 -8.81 -12.08
C VAL A 236 -6.91 -9.15 -11.81
N SER A 237 -6.28 -8.49 -10.84
CA SER A 237 -4.89 -8.79 -10.46
C SER A 237 -4.71 -10.23 -9.98
N ILE A 238 -5.64 -10.78 -9.19
CA ILE A 238 -5.61 -12.19 -8.76
C ILE A 238 -5.63 -13.13 -9.96
N VAL A 239 -6.55 -12.90 -10.90
CA VAL A 239 -6.64 -13.72 -12.12
C VAL A 239 -5.34 -13.66 -12.92
N LEU A 240 -4.76 -12.46 -13.11
CA LEU A 240 -3.51 -12.29 -13.82
C LEU A 240 -2.34 -13.03 -13.13
N PHE A 241 -2.25 -13.01 -11.79
CA PHE A 241 -1.25 -13.79 -11.07
C PHE A 241 -1.45 -15.29 -11.24
N GLU A 242 -2.71 -15.77 -11.26
CA GLU A 242 -2.99 -17.19 -11.48
C GLU A 242 -2.57 -17.66 -12.89
N LEU A 243 -2.77 -16.84 -13.92
CA LEU A 243 -2.37 -17.17 -15.29
C LEU A 243 -0.87 -17.45 -15.44
N VAL A 244 -0.03 -16.89 -14.59
CA VAL A 244 1.42 -17.10 -14.63
C VAL A 244 1.95 -18.06 -13.56
N ARG A 245 1.06 -18.70 -12.78
CA ARG A 245 1.45 -19.61 -11.69
C ARG A 245 2.42 -20.72 -12.12
N GLY A 246 2.26 -21.25 -13.33
CA GLY A 246 3.09 -22.33 -13.87
C GLY A 246 4.42 -21.88 -14.47
N HIS A 247 4.72 -20.59 -14.51
CA HIS A 247 5.92 -20.07 -15.15
C HIS A 247 7.20 -20.51 -14.42
N GLU A 248 8.23 -20.94 -15.16
CA GLU A 248 9.47 -21.49 -14.61
C GLU A 248 10.17 -20.60 -13.60
N ARG A 249 10.21 -19.28 -13.83
CA ARG A 249 10.80 -18.31 -12.89
C ARG A 249 10.11 -18.19 -11.53
N LEU A 250 8.94 -18.78 -11.36
CA LEU A 250 8.17 -18.79 -10.09
C LEU A 250 8.22 -20.13 -9.37
N ARG A 251 8.89 -21.13 -9.94
CA ARG A 251 8.99 -22.50 -9.38
C ARG A 251 10.15 -22.66 -8.39
N GLY A 252 10.96 -21.61 -8.20
CA GLY A 252 12.12 -21.61 -7.29
C GLY A 252 11.77 -21.30 -5.84
#